data_1f9ed9cd44673416750f3a61a8777c84
#
_entry.id   1f9ed9cd44673416750f3a61a8777c84
#
_cell.length_a   1.000
_cell.length_b   1.000
_cell.length_c   1.000
_cell.angle_alpha   90.00
_cell.angle_beta   90.00
_cell.angle_gamma   90.00
#
_symmetry.space_group_name_H-M   'P 1'
#
loop_
_entity.id
_entity.type
_entity.pdbx_description
1 polymer ?
#
loop_
_entity_poly.entity_id
_entity_poly.type
_entity_poly.pdbx_seq_one_letter_code
_entity_poly.pdbx_strand_id
1 'polypeptide(L)'
;MDSDSKHVLTILGLVACFGAGYFVCKGENRDAFALGEKFSVFTDIENNLDGKKKDIDNEKKAIENAVNGYYQTNDKYFDYFADTEEDEGIGSSELPEYANNYQIIDNIAYINSMNFFMDGIQGFAKFFRDNPNPEVDGYIIDMRDNIGGMTDYCMGTLGYFLEPQIVGEYNYYNGERKQLQTSGTKMTNGEKVVILVNENTKSAGEIFTSAMKQFYNDATIIGIQTYGKGTYQDFLYLSDNEYLKYTAGKYTVGNWQCYDGVGISPDIEISMDYQPEIICTDDDIQFQSALELFK
;
A
#
# COMPACT_ATOMS: atom_id res chain seq x y z
N MET A 1 -21.21 -34.10 -11.26
CA MET A 1 -20.49 -32.84 -10.95
C MET A 1 -19.10 -33.27 -10.51
N ASP A 2 -18.12 -32.89 -11.26
CA ASP A 2 -16.72 -33.13 -10.91
C ASP A 2 -16.25 -32.19 -9.77
N SER A 3 -15.03 -32.39 -9.30
CA SER A 3 -14.44 -31.62 -8.22
C SER A 3 -14.46 -30.12 -8.50
N ASP A 4 -14.20 -29.73 -9.75
CA ASP A 4 -13.98 -28.33 -10.15
C ASP A 4 -15.31 -27.55 -10.20
N SER A 5 -16.40 -28.18 -10.69
CA SER A 5 -17.75 -27.57 -10.64
C SER A 5 -18.24 -27.35 -9.20
N LYS A 6 -17.80 -28.19 -8.24
CA LYS A 6 -18.10 -27.97 -6.81
C LYS A 6 -17.33 -26.80 -6.22
N HIS A 7 -16.08 -26.58 -6.66
CA HIS A 7 -15.27 -25.44 -6.20
C HIS A 7 -15.85 -24.11 -6.67
N VAL A 8 -16.23 -24.01 -7.93
CA VAL A 8 -16.88 -22.79 -8.51
C VAL A 8 -18.18 -22.47 -7.74
N LEU A 9 -19.04 -23.48 -7.49
CA LEU A 9 -20.26 -23.28 -6.71
C LEU A 9 -19.96 -22.89 -5.25
N THR A 10 -18.88 -23.40 -4.67
CA THR A 10 -18.44 -23.04 -3.31
C THR A 10 -17.94 -21.61 -3.26
N ILE A 11 -17.19 -21.14 -4.27
CA ILE A 11 -16.68 -19.78 -4.36
C ILE A 11 -17.83 -18.78 -4.53
N LEU A 12 -18.73 -19.03 -5.48
CA LEU A 12 -19.93 -18.19 -5.68
C LEU A 12 -20.80 -18.18 -4.41
N GLY A 13 -20.94 -19.32 -3.72
CA GLY A 13 -21.62 -19.43 -2.43
C GLY A 13 -20.92 -18.65 -1.32
N LEU A 14 -19.58 -18.70 -1.27
CA LEU A 14 -18.78 -17.97 -0.28
C LEU A 14 -18.78 -16.47 -0.54
N VAL A 15 -18.65 -16.03 -1.77
CA VAL A 15 -18.76 -14.61 -2.13
C VAL A 15 -20.16 -14.07 -1.81
N ALA A 16 -21.21 -14.84 -2.10
CA ALA A 16 -22.58 -14.50 -1.70
C ALA A 16 -22.73 -14.49 -0.17
N CYS A 17 -22.13 -15.45 0.55
CA CYS A 17 -22.14 -15.51 2.01
C CYS A 17 -21.31 -14.39 2.66
N PHE A 18 -20.23 -13.91 2.00
CA PHE A 18 -19.39 -12.83 2.52
C PHE A 18 -20.07 -11.47 2.35
N GLY A 19 -20.65 -11.21 1.19
CA GLY A 19 -21.56 -10.08 0.98
C GLY A 19 -22.77 -10.14 1.94
N ALA A 20 -23.34 -11.32 2.13
CA ALA A 20 -24.40 -11.59 3.08
C ALA A 20 -23.93 -11.45 4.54
N GLY A 21 -22.75 -11.90 4.89
CA GLY A 21 -22.17 -11.75 6.26
C GLY A 21 -21.96 -10.29 6.65
N TYR A 22 -21.49 -9.47 5.73
CA TYR A 22 -21.36 -8.03 5.95
C TYR A 22 -22.74 -7.35 6.16
N PHE A 23 -23.79 -7.81 5.46
CA PHE A 23 -25.16 -7.31 5.61
C PHE A 23 -25.93 -7.94 6.79
N VAL A 24 -25.66 -9.21 7.13
CA VAL A 24 -26.28 -9.87 8.31
C VAL A 24 -25.83 -9.21 9.61
N CYS A 25 -24.57 -8.76 9.71
CA CYS A 25 -24.11 -7.94 10.83
C CYS A 25 -24.85 -6.58 10.94
N LYS A 26 -25.45 -6.08 9.84
CA LYS A 26 -26.28 -4.85 9.81
C LYS A 26 -27.80 -5.09 9.95
N GLY A 27 -28.25 -6.32 10.08
CA GLY A 27 -29.65 -6.64 10.40
C GLY A 27 -30.66 -6.56 9.25
N GLU A 28 -30.22 -6.57 7.97
CA GLU A 28 -31.12 -6.51 6.80
C GLU A 28 -30.99 -7.76 5.92
N ASN A 29 -31.81 -8.77 6.21
CA ASN A 29 -31.86 -10.06 5.49
C ASN A 29 -32.30 -9.99 4.00
N ARG A 30 -32.75 -8.83 3.51
CA ARG A 30 -33.29 -8.69 2.15
C ARG A 30 -32.22 -8.62 1.07
N ASP A 31 -31.08 -8.02 1.37
CA ASP A 31 -30.04 -7.79 0.36
C ASP A 31 -29.15 -9.02 0.11
N ALA A 32 -29.02 -9.91 1.10
CA ALA A 32 -28.32 -11.18 0.93
C ALA A 32 -29.03 -12.12 -0.04
N PHE A 33 -30.37 -12.14 -0.01
CA PHE A 33 -31.19 -12.92 -0.92
C PHE A 33 -31.13 -12.38 -2.36
N ALA A 34 -31.17 -11.06 -2.51
CA ALA A 34 -31.04 -10.37 -3.80
C ALA A 34 -29.64 -10.56 -4.44
N LEU A 35 -28.60 -10.69 -3.63
CA LEU A 35 -27.24 -10.98 -4.11
C LEU A 35 -27.14 -12.43 -4.60
N GLY A 36 -27.68 -13.39 -3.87
CA GLY A 36 -27.77 -14.80 -4.26
C GLY A 36 -28.51 -15.00 -5.60
N GLU A 37 -29.63 -14.27 -5.81
CA GLU A 37 -30.37 -14.30 -7.08
C GLU A 37 -29.57 -13.70 -8.24
N LYS A 38 -28.81 -12.64 -8.03
CA LYS A 38 -27.96 -12.05 -9.07
C LYS A 38 -26.83 -12.99 -9.52
N PHE A 39 -26.24 -13.75 -8.61
CA PHE A 39 -25.22 -14.74 -8.96
C PHE A 39 -25.81 -16.06 -9.52
N SER A 40 -27.06 -16.40 -9.24
CA SER A 40 -27.73 -17.55 -9.85
C SER A 40 -27.83 -17.41 -11.37
N VAL A 41 -27.91 -16.19 -11.89
CA VAL A 41 -27.94 -15.90 -13.33
C VAL A 41 -26.67 -16.43 -14.03
N PHE A 42 -25.50 -16.33 -13.41
CA PHE A 42 -24.26 -16.90 -13.98
C PHE A 42 -24.32 -18.43 -14.03
N THR A 43 -24.81 -19.06 -12.98
CA THR A 43 -25.00 -20.52 -12.93
C THR A 43 -26.02 -20.98 -13.96
N ASP A 44 -27.08 -20.22 -14.18
CA ASP A 44 -28.13 -20.53 -15.20
C ASP A 44 -27.60 -20.34 -16.63
N ILE A 45 -26.77 -19.32 -16.87
CA ILE A 45 -26.09 -19.11 -18.15
C ILE A 45 -25.15 -20.30 -18.46
N GLU A 46 -24.34 -20.72 -17.47
CA GLU A 46 -23.44 -21.87 -17.61
C GLU A 46 -24.18 -23.16 -17.90
N ASN A 47 -25.28 -23.42 -17.19
CA ASN A 47 -26.09 -24.63 -17.39
C ASN A 47 -26.79 -24.63 -18.75
N ASN A 48 -27.04 -23.49 -19.37
CA ASN A 48 -27.70 -23.36 -20.67
C ASN A 48 -26.73 -23.28 -21.88
N LEU A 49 -25.42 -23.11 -21.63
CA LEU A 49 -24.37 -23.12 -22.66
C LEU A 49 -23.91 -24.56 -23.01
N ASP A 50 -24.74 -25.56 -22.77
CA ASP A 50 -24.46 -26.98 -22.88
C ASP A 50 -24.02 -27.36 -24.30
N GLY A 51 -22.84 -28.02 -24.43
CA GLY A 51 -22.37 -28.71 -25.62
C GLY A 51 -21.06 -28.27 -26.26
N LYS A 52 -20.42 -27.19 -25.82
CA LYS A 52 -19.04 -26.87 -26.22
C LYS A 52 -18.07 -27.35 -25.17
N LYS A 53 -16.96 -27.97 -25.60
CA LYS A 53 -15.85 -28.34 -24.71
C LYS A 53 -15.45 -27.10 -23.93
N LYS A 54 -15.78 -27.07 -22.63
CA LYS A 54 -15.45 -25.97 -21.77
C LYS A 54 -13.93 -25.90 -21.68
N ASP A 55 -13.37 -24.75 -22.05
CA ASP A 55 -11.98 -24.40 -21.78
C ASP A 55 -11.96 -23.88 -20.37
N ILE A 56 -11.51 -24.71 -19.43
CA ILE A 56 -11.53 -24.45 -17.98
C ILE A 56 -10.78 -23.16 -17.66
N ASP A 57 -9.68 -22.87 -18.35
CA ASP A 57 -8.89 -21.68 -18.11
C ASP A 57 -9.64 -20.39 -18.52
N ASN A 58 -10.38 -20.45 -19.63
CA ASN A 58 -11.22 -19.34 -20.07
C ASN A 58 -12.43 -19.13 -19.15
N GLU A 59 -12.97 -20.21 -18.57
CA GLU A 59 -14.08 -20.16 -17.61
C GLU A 59 -13.66 -19.51 -16.28
N LYS A 60 -12.51 -19.93 -15.73
CA LYS A 60 -11.92 -19.30 -14.53
C LYS A 60 -11.70 -17.80 -14.73
N LYS A 61 -11.07 -17.42 -15.82
CA LYS A 61 -10.82 -16.02 -16.15
C LYS A 61 -12.10 -15.21 -16.37
N ALA A 62 -13.16 -15.82 -16.91
CA ALA A 62 -14.46 -15.17 -17.06
C ALA A 62 -15.12 -14.89 -15.70
N ILE A 63 -15.04 -15.84 -14.76
CA ILE A 63 -15.53 -15.68 -13.39
C ILE A 63 -14.74 -14.59 -12.66
N GLU A 64 -13.41 -14.64 -12.75
CA GLU A 64 -12.54 -13.63 -12.18
C GLU A 64 -12.90 -12.22 -12.66
N ASN A 65 -13.03 -12.03 -13.96
CA ASN A 65 -13.43 -10.76 -14.56
C ASN A 65 -14.83 -10.31 -14.11
N ALA A 66 -15.78 -11.23 -13.97
CA ALA A 66 -17.14 -10.92 -13.53
C ALA A 66 -17.18 -10.49 -12.04
N VAL A 67 -16.44 -11.20 -11.18
CA VAL A 67 -16.33 -10.90 -9.75
C VAL A 67 -15.62 -9.56 -9.58
N ASN A 68 -14.48 -9.35 -10.21
CA ASN A 68 -13.74 -8.10 -10.17
C ASN A 68 -14.59 -6.94 -10.71
N GLY A 69 -15.23 -7.08 -11.86
CA GLY A 69 -16.08 -6.05 -12.44
C GLY A 69 -17.25 -5.63 -11.55
N TYR A 70 -17.84 -6.58 -10.80
CA TYR A 70 -18.91 -6.27 -9.87
C TYR A 70 -18.43 -5.50 -8.62
N TYR A 71 -17.37 -5.97 -7.98
CA TYR A 71 -16.90 -5.38 -6.72
C TYR A 71 -16.09 -4.10 -6.91
N GLN A 72 -15.32 -3.98 -7.99
CA GLN A 72 -14.55 -2.78 -8.30
C GLN A 72 -15.40 -1.54 -8.57
N THR A 73 -16.70 -1.69 -8.84
CA THR A 73 -17.62 -0.55 -8.91
C THR A 73 -17.76 0.18 -7.56
N ASN A 74 -17.56 -0.52 -6.45
CA ASN A 74 -17.69 0.02 -5.09
C ASN A 74 -16.35 0.08 -4.34
N ASP A 75 -15.42 -0.77 -4.71
CA ASP A 75 -14.05 -0.83 -4.16
C ASP A 75 -13.04 -0.94 -5.30
N LYS A 76 -12.47 0.18 -5.72
CA LYS A 76 -11.48 0.23 -6.82
C LYS A 76 -10.18 -0.56 -6.54
N TYR A 77 -9.98 -1.02 -5.30
CA TYR A 77 -8.83 -1.82 -4.89
C TYR A 77 -9.18 -3.29 -4.68
N PHE A 78 -10.44 -3.66 -4.96
CA PHE A 78 -10.85 -5.06 -4.89
C PHE A 78 -10.23 -5.86 -6.04
N ASP A 79 -9.65 -7.01 -5.71
CA ASP A 79 -9.19 -8.00 -6.68
C ASP A 79 -9.50 -9.41 -6.17
N TYR A 80 -9.99 -10.26 -7.06
CA TYR A 80 -10.10 -11.69 -6.85
C TYR A 80 -9.04 -12.41 -7.70
N PHE A 81 -8.27 -13.25 -7.07
CA PHE A 81 -7.22 -14.04 -7.67
C PHE A 81 -7.57 -15.51 -7.58
N ALA A 82 -7.65 -16.18 -8.74
CA ALA A 82 -7.90 -17.61 -8.88
C ALA A 82 -6.68 -18.29 -9.49
N ASP A 83 -6.22 -19.38 -8.85
CA ASP A 83 -5.16 -20.25 -9.38
C ASP A 83 -3.80 -19.55 -9.57
N THR A 84 -3.26 -19.04 -8.48
CA THR A 84 -1.95 -18.38 -8.48
C THR A 84 -0.81 -19.40 -8.47
N GLU A 85 -0.67 -20.25 -9.52
CA GLU A 85 0.53 -21.07 -9.70
C GLU A 85 1.77 -20.20 -10.04
N GLU A 86 1.54 -18.99 -10.52
CA GLU A 86 2.55 -17.96 -10.67
C GLU A 86 2.21 -16.81 -9.72
N ASP A 87 2.56 -16.96 -8.44
CA ASP A 87 2.67 -15.82 -7.56
C ASP A 87 3.87 -14.96 -8.06
N GLU A 88 3.61 -14.12 -9.06
CA GLU A 88 4.46 -12.95 -9.28
C GLU A 88 4.31 -12.13 -8.00
N GLY A 89 5.21 -12.42 -7.05
CA GLY A 89 5.18 -11.94 -5.69
C GLY A 89 4.75 -10.48 -5.63
N ILE A 90 3.77 -10.17 -4.81
CA ILE A 90 3.25 -8.82 -4.61
C ILE A 90 4.45 -7.87 -4.49
N GLY A 91 4.79 -7.20 -5.58
CA GLY A 91 5.83 -6.17 -5.58
C GLY A 91 7.16 -6.46 -6.29
N SER A 92 7.34 -7.56 -7.00
CA SER A 92 8.58 -7.78 -7.77
C SER A 92 8.54 -7.22 -9.20
N SER A 93 8.14 -5.96 -9.38
CA SER A 93 8.63 -5.24 -10.56
C SER A 93 10.13 -5.05 -10.36
N GLU A 94 10.96 -5.40 -11.34
CA GLU A 94 12.40 -5.08 -11.30
C GLU A 94 12.55 -3.57 -11.10
N LEU A 95 12.94 -3.20 -9.88
CA LEU A 95 13.16 -1.80 -9.56
C LEU A 95 14.44 -1.34 -10.24
N PRO A 96 14.49 -0.09 -10.71
CA PRO A 96 15.69 0.46 -11.31
C PRO A 96 16.89 0.39 -10.33
N GLU A 97 18.11 0.28 -10.83
CA GLU A 97 19.34 0.17 -10.02
C GLU A 97 19.51 1.33 -9.00
N TYR A 98 18.95 2.51 -9.30
CA TYR A 98 18.98 3.67 -8.40
C TYR A 98 17.94 3.58 -7.27
N ALA A 99 16.93 2.72 -7.42
CA ALA A 99 15.88 2.57 -6.42
C ALA A 99 16.40 1.87 -5.17
N ASN A 100 15.82 2.26 -4.02
CA ASN A 100 16.07 1.59 -2.74
C ASN A 100 17.56 1.55 -2.36
N ASN A 101 18.28 2.64 -2.57
CA ASN A 101 19.66 2.80 -2.26
C ASN A 101 19.91 4.04 -1.39
N TYR A 102 21.15 4.23 -0.95
CA TYR A 102 21.56 5.45 -0.23
C TYR A 102 22.86 6.00 -0.82
N GLN A 103 23.08 7.29 -0.60
CA GLN A 103 24.32 8.01 -0.87
C GLN A 103 24.61 8.97 0.27
N ILE A 104 25.88 9.32 0.50
CA ILE A 104 26.26 10.43 1.39
C ILE A 104 26.80 11.56 0.52
N ILE A 105 26.11 12.71 0.55
CA ILE A 105 26.41 13.88 -0.26
C ILE A 105 26.61 15.05 0.70
N ASP A 106 27.78 15.67 0.71
CA ASP A 106 28.12 16.79 1.61
C ASP A 106 27.74 16.53 3.08
N ASN A 107 28.05 15.33 3.56
CA ASN A 107 27.73 14.81 4.91
C ASN A 107 26.23 14.67 5.20
N ILE A 108 25.37 14.66 4.19
CA ILE A 108 23.93 14.42 4.28
C ILE A 108 23.63 13.04 3.72
N ALA A 109 22.89 12.23 4.47
CA ALA A 109 22.44 10.92 4.00
C ALA A 109 21.21 11.06 3.12
N TYR A 110 21.36 10.85 1.82
CA TYR A 110 20.24 10.68 0.90
C TYR A 110 19.84 9.21 0.85
N ILE A 111 18.57 8.92 1.11
CA ILE A 111 18.01 7.56 1.10
C ILE A 111 16.75 7.55 0.23
N ASN A 112 16.76 6.75 -0.82
CA ASN A 112 15.61 6.56 -1.69
C ASN A 112 14.84 5.29 -1.31
N SER A 113 13.51 5.36 -1.31
CA SER A 113 12.62 4.23 -1.07
C SER A 113 11.37 4.34 -1.94
N MET A 114 11.24 3.47 -2.92
CA MET A 114 10.10 3.46 -3.85
C MET A 114 8.92 2.62 -3.37
N ASN A 115 9.10 1.80 -2.33
CA ASN A 115 8.02 1.02 -1.73
C ASN A 115 8.39 0.53 -0.32
N PHE A 116 7.41 -0.02 0.39
CA PHE A 116 7.58 -0.68 1.68
C PHE A 116 7.40 -2.20 1.56
N PHE A 117 8.07 -2.81 0.60
CA PHE A 117 8.31 -4.25 0.54
C PHE A 117 9.76 -4.55 0.93
N MET A 118 10.13 -5.84 0.98
CA MET A 118 11.46 -6.25 1.44
C MET A 118 12.59 -5.65 0.60
N ASP A 119 12.41 -5.51 -0.69
CA ASP A 119 13.33 -4.87 -1.62
C ASP A 119 13.34 -3.34 -1.47
N GLY A 120 12.17 -2.74 -1.22
CA GLY A 120 11.99 -1.29 -1.13
C GLY A 120 12.64 -0.65 0.08
N ILE A 121 12.76 -1.37 1.18
CA ILE A 121 13.41 -0.86 2.41
C ILE A 121 14.92 -1.06 2.43
N GLN A 122 15.52 -1.61 1.38
CA GLN A 122 16.96 -1.94 1.35
C GLN A 122 17.85 -0.70 1.52
N GLY A 123 17.44 0.46 0.98
CA GLY A 123 18.17 1.72 1.16
C GLY A 123 18.34 2.07 2.65
N PHE A 124 17.27 2.01 3.43
CA PHE A 124 17.31 2.23 4.88
C PHE A 124 18.13 1.17 5.62
N ALA A 125 17.79 -0.11 5.37
CA ALA A 125 18.46 -1.22 6.05
C ALA A 125 19.97 -1.24 5.77
N LYS A 126 20.38 -0.94 4.55
CA LYS A 126 21.79 -0.87 4.14
C LYS A 126 22.49 0.32 4.78
N PHE A 127 21.87 1.52 4.75
CA PHE A 127 22.45 2.71 5.37
C PHE A 127 22.72 2.49 6.86
N PHE A 128 21.73 2.08 7.65
CA PHE A 128 21.86 1.92 9.09
C PHE A 128 22.71 0.71 9.51
N ARG A 129 22.79 -0.34 8.68
CA ARG A 129 23.76 -1.43 8.88
C ARG A 129 25.19 -0.97 8.67
N ASP A 130 25.46 -0.21 7.61
CA ASP A 130 26.78 0.27 7.25
C ASP A 130 27.23 1.43 8.14
N ASN A 131 26.26 2.16 8.73
CA ASN A 131 26.48 3.29 9.64
C ASN A 131 25.68 3.09 10.94
N PRO A 132 26.13 2.21 11.86
CA PRO A 132 25.40 1.90 13.09
C PRO A 132 25.34 3.07 14.09
N ASN A 133 26.21 4.06 13.95
CA ASN A 133 26.19 5.34 14.67
C ASN A 133 26.43 6.43 13.62
N PRO A 134 25.40 6.85 12.88
CA PRO A 134 25.60 7.76 11.76
C PRO A 134 26.10 9.13 12.24
N GLU A 135 27.21 9.58 11.66
CA GLU A 135 27.77 10.92 11.86
C GLU A 135 27.47 11.77 10.61
N VAL A 136 26.21 12.12 10.43
CA VAL A 136 25.72 12.94 9.31
C VAL A 136 25.04 14.20 9.84
N ASP A 137 25.04 15.26 9.03
CA ASP A 137 24.39 16.52 9.39
C ASP A 137 22.87 16.45 9.25
N GLY A 138 22.36 15.46 8.51
CA GLY A 138 20.96 15.20 8.36
C GLY A 138 20.62 14.19 7.27
N TYR A 139 19.34 14.09 6.97
CA TYR A 139 18.78 13.08 6.07
C TYR A 139 17.89 13.74 5.00
N ILE A 140 18.06 13.33 3.75
CA ILE A 140 17.07 13.55 2.70
C ILE A 140 16.48 12.18 2.38
N ILE A 141 15.18 12.02 2.65
CA ILE A 141 14.44 10.79 2.40
C ILE A 141 13.56 10.98 1.18
N ASP A 142 13.90 10.29 0.10
CA ASP A 142 13.16 10.41 -1.15
C ASP A 142 12.03 9.36 -1.21
N MET A 143 10.80 9.84 -1.04
CA MET A 143 9.55 9.09 -1.13
C MET A 143 8.80 9.37 -2.43
N ARG A 144 9.42 10.07 -3.39
CA ARG A 144 8.82 10.27 -4.71
C ARG A 144 8.62 8.90 -5.38
N ASP A 145 7.48 8.72 -6.03
CA ASP A 145 7.02 7.45 -6.61
C ASP A 145 6.92 6.26 -5.63
N ASN A 146 6.95 6.52 -4.31
CA ASN A 146 6.73 5.46 -3.34
C ASN A 146 5.26 5.00 -3.36
N ILE A 147 5.03 3.82 -3.89
CA ILE A 147 3.68 3.25 -4.07
C ILE A 147 3.05 2.71 -2.78
N GLY A 148 3.75 2.79 -1.65
CA GLY A 148 3.34 2.17 -0.38
C GLY A 148 3.82 0.74 -0.27
N GLY A 149 3.09 -0.12 0.41
CA GLY A 149 3.46 -1.52 0.64
C GLY A 149 3.01 -2.01 2.02
N MET A 150 3.79 -2.93 2.59
CA MET A 150 3.50 -3.54 3.88
C MET A 150 3.72 -2.56 5.03
N THR A 151 2.70 -2.39 5.85
CA THR A 151 2.76 -1.46 6.98
C THR A 151 3.80 -1.85 8.02
N ASP A 152 4.03 -3.14 8.22
CA ASP A 152 5.03 -3.62 9.18
C ASP A 152 6.44 -3.19 8.77
N TYR A 153 6.77 -3.17 7.47
CA TYR A 153 8.04 -2.62 6.98
C TYR A 153 8.12 -1.10 7.16
N CYS A 154 7.00 -0.39 6.95
CA CYS A 154 6.92 1.05 7.23
C CYS A 154 7.16 1.34 8.72
N MET A 155 6.51 0.59 9.62
CA MET A 155 6.71 0.74 11.08
C MET A 155 8.14 0.43 11.51
N GLY A 156 8.77 -0.60 10.92
CA GLY A 156 10.19 -0.91 11.14
C GLY A 156 11.12 0.19 10.63
N THR A 157 10.83 0.77 9.47
CA THR A 157 11.62 1.89 8.91
C THR A 157 11.50 3.15 9.75
N LEU A 158 10.29 3.49 10.21
CA LEU A 158 10.08 4.58 11.17
C LEU A 158 10.86 4.37 12.47
N GLY A 159 11.08 3.12 12.88
CA GLY A 159 11.85 2.78 14.08
C GLY A 159 13.33 3.18 14.02
N TYR A 160 13.91 3.47 12.86
CA TYR A 160 15.25 4.07 12.78
C TYR A 160 15.27 5.53 13.28
N PHE A 161 14.15 6.23 13.15
CA PHE A 161 14.01 7.66 13.45
C PHE A 161 13.26 7.93 14.75
N LEU A 162 12.29 7.09 15.10
CA LEU A 162 11.38 7.29 16.22
C LEU A 162 11.58 6.21 17.29
N GLU A 163 11.48 6.60 18.56
CA GLU A 163 11.34 5.63 19.64
C GLU A 163 10.06 4.80 19.46
N PRO A 164 9.97 3.58 20.02
CA PRO A 164 8.77 2.77 19.97
C PRO A 164 7.56 3.53 20.52
N GLN A 165 6.60 3.83 19.66
CA GLN A 165 5.39 4.59 20.00
C GLN A 165 4.26 4.31 19.01
N ILE A 166 3.03 4.63 19.42
CA ILE A 166 1.86 4.58 18.55
C ILE A 166 1.86 5.84 17.68
N VAL A 167 1.86 5.65 16.36
CA VAL A 167 1.84 6.74 15.37
C VAL A 167 0.51 6.88 14.65
N GLY A 168 -0.41 5.92 14.83
CA GLY A 168 -1.70 5.91 14.17
C GLY A 168 -2.53 4.68 14.51
N GLU A 169 -3.60 4.48 13.77
CA GLU A 169 -4.43 3.28 13.88
C GLU A 169 -5.12 2.92 12.56
N TYR A 170 -5.40 1.64 12.38
CA TYR A 170 -6.38 1.14 11.43
C TYR A 170 -7.76 1.19 12.05
N ASN A 171 -8.72 1.71 11.30
CA ASN A 171 -10.13 1.74 11.63
C ASN A 171 -10.86 0.81 10.65
N TYR A 172 -11.12 -0.42 11.09
CA TYR A 172 -11.83 -1.41 10.28
C TYR A 172 -13.29 -1.04 10.09
N TYR A 173 -13.86 -1.35 8.94
CA TYR A 173 -15.29 -1.09 8.69
C TYR A 173 -16.21 -1.93 9.58
N ASN A 174 -15.73 -3.04 10.14
CA ASN A 174 -16.45 -3.83 11.14
C ASN A 174 -16.47 -3.19 12.55
N GLY A 175 -15.77 -2.04 12.74
CA GLY A 175 -15.67 -1.31 14.00
C GLY A 175 -14.45 -1.67 14.86
N GLU A 176 -13.66 -2.65 14.46
CA GLU A 176 -12.39 -2.95 15.13
C GLU A 176 -11.35 -1.86 14.87
N ARG A 177 -10.36 -1.76 15.77
CA ARG A 177 -9.23 -0.85 15.65
C ARG A 177 -7.94 -1.58 15.96
N LYS A 178 -6.89 -1.31 15.18
CA LYS A 178 -5.54 -1.85 15.39
C LYS A 178 -4.54 -0.69 15.36
N GLN A 179 -3.70 -0.61 16.38
CA GLN A 179 -2.69 0.44 16.48
C GLN A 179 -1.57 0.25 15.46
N LEU A 180 -1.10 1.36 14.90
CA LEU A 180 0.13 1.46 14.14
C LEU A 180 1.24 1.88 15.10
N GLN A 181 2.12 0.96 15.43
CA GLN A 181 3.20 1.17 16.38
C GLN A 181 4.54 1.00 15.69
N THR A 182 5.45 1.97 15.87
CA THR A 182 6.82 1.86 15.38
C THR A 182 7.55 0.72 16.09
N SER A 183 8.42 0.04 15.37
CA SER A 183 9.20 -1.09 15.86
C SER A 183 10.68 -0.89 15.53
N GLY A 184 11.55 -1.52 16.31
CA GLY A 184 12.99 -1.44 16.11
C GLY A 184 13.68 -0.53 17.13
N THR A 185 14.89 -0.10 16.78
CA THR A 185 15.73 0.74 17.65
C THR A 185 16.06 2.03 16.91
N LYS A 186 15.77 3.16 17.55
CA LYS A 186 16.12 4.47 17.04
C LYS A 186 17.64 4.59 16.89
N MET A 187 18.08 5.02 15.72
CA MET A 187 19.50 5.14 15.35
C MET A 187 19.91 6.57 14.98
N THR A 188 18.96 7.51 15.06
CA THR A 188 19.18 8.95 14.81
C THR A 188 19.19 9.73 16.12
N ASN A 189 19.86 10.89 16.15
CA ASN A 189 20.00 11.71 17.36
C ASN A 189 19.20 13.02 17.28
N GLY A 190 18.29 13.15 16.30
CA GLY A 190 17.47 14.34 16.11
C GLY A 190 18.02 15.28 15.02
N GLU A 191 18.86 14.76 14.13
CA GLU A 191 19.34 15.47 12.95
C GLU A 191 18.16 15.87 12.06
N LYS A 192 18.28 16.97 11.33
CA LYS A 192 17.26 17.44 10.40
C LYS A 192 16.91 16.37 9.36
N VAL A 193 15.61 16.20 9.06
CA VAL A 193 15.10 15.32 8.02
C VAL A 193 14.32 16.12 7.00
N VAL A 194 14.64 15.96 5.72
CA VAL A 194 13.85 16.48 4.62
C VAL A 194 13.26 15.30 3.84
N ILE A 195 11.96 15.34 3.57
CA ILE A 195 11.26 14.27 2.88
C ILE A 195 10.77 14.80 1.54
N LEU A 196 11.21 14.18 0.44
CA LEU A 196 10.76 14.51 -0.91
C LEU A 196 9.55 13.66 -1.26
N VAL A 197 8.49 14.30 -1.76
CA VAL A 197 7.22 13.63 -2.11
C VAL A 197 6.69 14.11 -3.46
N ASN A 198 5.87 13.27 -4.11
CA ASN A 198 5.14 13.64 -5.31
C ASN A 198 3.72 13.02 -5.32
N GLU A 199 2.96 13.24 -6.39
CA GLU A 199 1.59 12.74 -6.58
C GLU A 199 1.46 11.21 -6.61
N ASN A 200 2.58 10.49 -6.76
CA ASN A 200 2.63 9.03 -6.74
C ASN A 200 2.99 8.48 -5.35
N THR A 201 3.44 9.34 -4.42
CA THR A 201 3.63 8.95 -3.02
C THR A 201 2.29 8.59 -2.40
N LYS A 202 2.08 7.31 -2.01
CA LYS A 202 0.77 6.84 -1.55
C LYS A 202 0.84 5.80 -0.44
N SER A 203 -0.31 5.60 0.25
CA SER A 203 -0.51 4.52 1.22
C SER A 203 0.56 4.53 2.34
N ALA A 204 1.36 3.46 2.49
CA ALA A 204 2.43 3.40 3.48
C ALA A 204 3.49 4.51 3.32
N GLY A 205 3.69 5.05 2.10
CA GLY A 205 4.51 6.25 1.85
C GLY A 205 3.93 7.48 2.55
N GLU A 206 2.61 7.62 2.54
CA GLU A 206 1.92 8.71 3.24
C GLU A 206 1.90 8.49 4.76
N ILE A 207 1.78 7.23 5.22
CA ILE A 207 1.91 6.90 6.65
C ILE A 207 3.29 7.30 7.15
N PHE A 208 4.36 6.93 6.45
CA PHE A 208 5.74 7.30 6.80
C PHE A 208 5.91 8.81 6.85
N THR A 209 5.55 9.50 5.78
CA THR A 209 5.69 10.96 5.65
C THR A 209 4.93 11.70 6.75
N SER A 210 3.68 11.30 7.01
CA SER A 210 2.85 11.92 8.04
C SER A 210 3.37 11.63 9.46
N ALA A 211 3.81 10.40 9.73
CA ALA A 211 4.37 10.03 11.02
C ALA A 211 5.66 10.81 11.30
N MET A 212 6.57 10.92 10.34
CA MET A 212 7.77 11.73 10.47
C MET A 212 7.43 13.20 10.72
N LYS A 213 6.50 13.77 9.97
CA LYS A 213 6.08 15.16 10.14
C LYS A 213 5.53 15.46 11.53
N GLN A 214 4.82 14.53 12.16
CA GLN A 214 4.12 14.77 13.42
C GLN A 214 4.91 14.33 14.66
N PHE A 215 5.77 13.33 14.53
CA PHE A 215 6.47 12.72 15.66
C PHE A 215 8.00 12.96 15.67
N TYR A 216 8.56 13.39 14.53
CA TYR A 216 9.98 13.78 14.48
C TYR A 216 10.11 15.30 14.59
N ASN A 217 11.03 15.78 15.44
CA ASN A 217 11.06 17.20 15.81
C ASN A 217 11.46 18.15 14.68
N ASP A 218 12.29 17.72 13.74
CA ASP A 218 12.81 18.55 12.65
C ASP A 218 12.66 17.82 11.31
N ALA A 219 11.39 17.62 10.89
CA ALA A 219 11.03 17.07 9.61
C ALA A 219 10.36 18.11 8.72
N THR A 220 10.86 18.29 7.50
CA THR A 220 10.31 19.18 6.48
C THR A 220 9.94 18.38 5.23
N ILE A 221 8.75 18.60 4.68
CA ILE A 221 8.28 17.96 3.46
C ILE A 221 8.44 18.91 2.28
N ILE A 222 9.11 18.48 1.23
CA ILE A 222 9.28 19.22 -0.05
C ILE A 222 8.68 18.41 -1.19
N GLY A 223 8.04 19.07 -2.14
CA GLY A 223 7.50 18.45 -3.34
C GLY A 223 6.15 18.97 -3.71
N ILE A 224 5.25 18.08 -4.11
CA ILE A 224 3.85 18.38 -4.39
C ILE A 224 2.93 17.47 -3.59
N GLN A 225 1.65 17.77 -3.60
CA GLN A 225 0.65 16.99 -2.86
C GLN A 225 0.68 15.52 -3.21
N THR A 226 0.63 14.64 -2.19
CA THR A 226 0.65 13.20 -2.36
C THR A 226 -0.69 12.65 -2.84
N TYR A 227 -0.74 11.36 -3.16
CA TYR A 227 -1.88 10.71 -3.82
C TYR A 227 -3.19 10.75 -3.02
N GLY A 228 -3.14 10.57 -1.70
CA GLY A 228 -4.33 10.48 -0.86
C GLY A 228 -4.96 9.08 -0.81
N LYS A 229 -4.16 8.03 -0.63
CA LYS A 229 -4.68 6.68 -0.36
C LYS A 229 -4.74 6.43 1.14
N GLY A 230 -5.83 6.82 1.78
CA GLY A 230 -6.08 6.62 3.22
C GLY A 230 -6.78 5.30 3.57
N THR A 231 -6.97 4.41 2.60
CA THR A 231 -7.54 3.07 2.79
C THR A 231 -6.44 2.02 2.86
N TYR A 232 -6.72 0.90 3.54
CA TYR A 232 -5.87 -0.28 3.48
C TYR A 232 -6.67 -1.50 3.05
N GLN A 233 -5.95 -2.44 2.42
CA GLN A 233 -6.50 -3.68 1.92
C GLN A 233 -6.13 -4.82 2.87
N ASP A 234 -7.02 -5.79 2.96
CA ASP A 234 -6.79 -7.06 3.63
C ASP A 234 -7.06 -8.21 2.66
N PHE A 235 -6.61 -9.40 3.02
CA PHE A 235 -6.71 -10.59 2.18
C PHE A 235 -7.58 -11.62 2.86
N LEU A 236 -8.52 -12.18 2.12
CA LEU A 236 -9.28 -13.35 2.52
C LEU A 236 -8.87 -14.53 1.63
N TYR A 237 -8.18 -15.49 2.23
CA TYR A 237 -7.82 -16.73 1.56
C TYR A 237 -9.02 -17.67 1.52
N LEU A 238 -9.41 -18.07 0.32
CA LEU A 238 -10.52 -18.99 0.06
C LEU A 238 -10.03 -20.44 -0.04
N SER A 239 -8.83 -20.61 -0.60
CA SER A 239 -8.08 -21.88 -0.68
C SER A 239 -6.58 -21.58 -0.74
N ASP A 240 -5.73 -22.60 -0.94
CA ASP A 240 -4.28 -22.41 -1.05
C ASP A 240 -3.88 -21.51 -2.23
N ASN A 241 -4.68 -21.50 -3.30
CA ASN A 241 -4.39 -20.79 -4.55
C ASN A 241 -5.43 -19.70 -4.90
N GLU A 242 -6.36 -19.39 -3.99
CA GLU A 242 -7.42 -18.43 -4.24
C GLU A 242 -7.55 -17.44 -3.10
N TYR A 243 -7.58 -16.17 -3.40
CA TYR A 243 -7.79 -15.14 -2.40
C TYR A 243 -8.51 -13.91 -2.96
N LEU A 244 -9.13 -13.17 -2.07
CA LEU A 244 -9.69 -11.85 -2.31
C LEU A 244 -8.81 -10.80 -1.66
N LYS A 245 -8.50 -9.74 -2.38
CA LYS A 245 -7.98 -8.49 -1.82
C LYS A 245 -9.12 -7.47 -1.79
N TYR A 246 -9.39 -6.90 -0.64
CA TYR A 246 -10.50 -5.96 -0.46
C TYR A 246 -10.14 -4.81 0.48
N THR A 247 -10.82 -3.69 0.35
CA THR A 247 -10.63 -2.57 1.26
C THR A 247 -11.29 -2.88 2.61
N ALA A 248 -10.48 -3.08 3.63
CA ALA A 248 -10.91 -3.47 4.97
C ALA A 248 -11.23 -2.29 5.88
N GLY A 249 -10.70 -1.10 5.57
CA GLY A 249 -10.92 0.09 6.38
C GLY A 249 -10.06 1.27 5.96
N LYS A 250 -9.94 2.24 6.89
CA LYS A 250 -9.13 3.44 6.73
C LYS A 250 -8.10 3.52 7.85
N TYR A 251 -6.97 4.15 7.57
CA TYR A 251 -5.98 4.47 8.60
C TYR A 251 -6.01 5.96 8.95
N THR A 252 -5.58 6.24 10.16
CA THR A 252 -5.31 7.59 10.64
C THR A 252 -3.90 7.64 11.19
N VAL A 253 -3.22 8.78 11.07
CA VAL A 253 -1.83 8.98 11.52
C VAL A 253 -1.75 10.25 12.34
N GLY A 254 -0.92 10.23 13.36
CA GLY A 254 -0.62 11.36 14.21
C GLY A 254 -1.83 11.90 14.96
N ASN A 255 -2.25 13.12 14.67
CA ASN A 255 -3.45 13.73 15.25
C ASN A 255 -4.77 13.11 14.73
N TRP A 256 -4.70 11.85 14.32
CA TRP A 256 -5.81 11.02 13.83
C TRP A 256 -6.44 11.52 12.53
N GLN A 257 -5.63 12.15 11.71
CA GLN A 257 -6.06 12.60 10.39
C GLN A 257 -6.06 11.44 9.40
N CYS A 258 -7.14 11.30 8.65
CA CYS A 258 -7.24 10.41 7.50
C CYS A 258 -6.95 11.21 6.22
N TYR A 259 -6.04 10.73 5.39
CA TYR A 259 -5.62 11.39 4.15
C TYR A 259 -6.37 10.89 2.91
N ASP A 260 -7.37 10.02 3.08
CA ASP A 260 -8.10 9.40 1.99
C ASP A 260 -8.79 10.44 1.10
N GLY A 261 -8.44 10.44 -0.19
CA GLY A 261 -8.93 11.38 -1.19
C GLY A 261 -8.36 12.80 -1.10
N VAL A 262 -7.45 13.05 -0.13
CA VAL A 262 -6.86 14.39 0.09
C VAL A 262 -5.35 14.40 -0.14
N GLY A 263 -4.62 13.43 0.42
CA GLY A 263 -3.16 13.40 0.42
C GLY A 263 -2.54 14.32 1.49
N ILE A 264 -1.21 14.41 1.45
CA ILE A 264 -0.38 15.23 2.32
C ILE A 264 0.14 16.41 1.50
N SER A 265 -0.12 17.63 1.96
CA SER A 265 0.46 18.83 1.37
C SER A 265 1.90 19.01 1.89
N PRO A 266 2.87 19.33 1.02
CA PRO A 266 4.23 19.63 1.45
C PRO A 266 4.30 20.94 2.25
N ASP A 267 5.39 21.12 3.01
CA ASP A 267 5.69 22.41 3.66
C ASP A 267 6.26 23.42 2.66
N ILE A 268 7.01 22.91 1.70
CA ILE A 268 7.60 23.69 0.61
C ILE A 268 7.15 23.07 -0.69
N GLU A 269 6.25 23.76 -1.37
CA GLU A 269 5.70 23.29 -2.64
C GLU A 269 6.66 23.62 -3.79
N ILE A 270 7.17 22.60 -4.46
CA ILE A 270 8.03 22.70 -5.64
C ILE A 270 7.54 21.69 -6.66
N SER A 271 6.93 22.19 -7.73
CA SER A 271 6.52 21.35 -8.87
C SER A 271 7.67 21.18 -9.84
N MET A 272 7.89 19.96 -10.31
CA MET A 272 8.86 19.63 -11.35
C MET A 272 8.38 18.44 -12.15
N ASP A 273 8.89 18.30 -13.36
CA ASP A 273 8.75 17.07 -14.14
C ASP A 273 9.78 16.06 -13.61
N TYR A 274 9.34 15.22 -12.69
CA TYR A 274 10.21 14.25 -12.04
C TYR A 274 10.61 13.14 -13.01
N GLN A 275 11.91 13.02 -13.24
CA GLN A 275 12.52 11.98 -14.08
C GLN A 275 13.59 11.25 -13.28
N PRO A 276 13.64 9.92 -13.35
CA PRO A 276 14.63 9.12 -12.62
C PRO A 276 16.09 9.50 -12.89
N GLU A 277 16.37 9.98 -14.10
CA GLU A 277 17.70 10.31 -14.58
C GLU A 277 18.28 11.58 -13.94
N ILE A 278 17.44 12.44 -13.37
CA ILE A 278 17.89 13.69 -12.75
C ILE A 278 18.05 13.58 -11.23
N ILE A 279 17.70 12.46 -10.63
CA ILE A 279 17.79 12.26 -9.18
C ILE A 279 19.19 12.62 -8.67
N CYS A 280 19.25 13.44 -7.61
CA CYS A 280 20.49 13.94 -7.01
C CYS A 280 21.40 14.74 -7.95
N THR A 281 20.90 15.24 -9.07
CA THR A 281 21.67 16.13 -9.97
C THR A 281 21.31 17.61 -9.72
N ASP A 282 22.01 18.52 -10.41
CA ASP A 282 21.70 19.95 -10.38
C ASP A 282 20.32 20.28 -10.98
N ASP A 283 19.78 19.41 -11.84
CA ASP A 283 18.46 19.57 -12.46
C ASP A 283 17.32 19.10 -11.53
N ASP A 284 17.62 18.36 -10.46
CA ASP A 284 16.64 17.98 -9.43
C ASP A 284 16.40 19.15 -8.46
N ILE A 285 15.54 20.07 -8.83
CA ILE A 285 15.27 21.29 -8.07
C ILE A 285 14.68 21.02 -6.68
N GLN A 286 13.97 19.90 -6.47
CA GLN A 286 13.46 19.49 -5.17
C GLN A 286 14.63 19.03 -4.27
N PHE A 287 15.53 18.21 -4.80
CA PHE A 287 16.73 17.79 -4.09
C PHE A 287 17.67 18.96 -3.78
N GLN A 288 17.90 19.86 -4.74
CA GLN A 288 18.71 21.07 -4.53
C GLN A 288 18.09 21.96 -3.43
N SER A 289 16.75 22.12 -3.44
CA SER A 289 16.07 22.87 -2.39
C SER A 289 16.17 22.18 -1.01
N ALA A 290 16.20 20.85 -0.99
CA ALA A 290 16.44 20.10 0.25
C ALA A 290 17.86 20.38 0.80
N LEU A 291 18.88 20.35 -0.05
CA LEU A 291 20.26 20.66 0.34
C LEU A 291 20.43 22.07 0.93
N GLU A 292 19.71 23.06 0.43
CA GLU A 292 19.75 24.43 0.96
C GLU A 292 19.29 24.52 2.42
N LEU A 293 18.43 23.59 2.90
CA LEU A 293 17.97 23.58 4.29
C LEU A 293 19.04 23.12 5.29
N PHE A 294 20.16 22.59 4.81
CA PHE A 294 21.29 22.14 5.65
C PHE A 294 22.44 23.17 5.71
N LYS A 295 22.36 24.26 4.93
CA LYS A 295 23.31 25.35 4.95
C LYS A 295 22.99 26.34 6.05
#